data_3ab07405cd5544fac887ecb1683b0c7c
#
_entry.id   3ab07405cd5544fac887ecb1683b0c7c
#
_cell.length_a   1.000
_cell.length_b   1.000
_cell.length_c   1.000
_cell.angle_alpha   90.00
_cell.angle_beta   90.00
_cell.angle_gamma   90.00
#
_symmetry.space_group_name_H-M   'P 1'
#
loop_
_entity.id
_entity.type
_entity.pdbx_description
1 polymer ?
#
loop_
_entity_poly.entity_id
_entity_poly.type
_entity_poly.pdbx_seq_one_letter_code
_entity_poly.pdbx_strand_id
1 'polypeptide(L)'
;MFEEGKKMADQFGAENVYDFSLGNPNVPAPAEVKNAIEEILKNEDARMVHGYMNNAGYEDVREAVAASLNQRFGTAFHKENILMTVGAAGGMNVLMKTLLNPGDEVLTFAPYFGEYRAYVTNYDGILKEVEPNTETFQPNLKKFEQMLSEKTKAVIVNTPNNPTGVVYSEATIQKMAAILETKQKEFGTSIYLISDEPYRELAYDGVEVPYLTKYYRNTIVGYS
;
A
#
# COMPACT_ATOMS: atom_id res chain seq x y z
N MET A 1 -5.10 10.19 18.43
CA MET A 1 -3.96 11.14 18.27
C MET A 1 -4.45 12.52 17.86
N PHE A 2 -5.13 12.70 16.73
CA PHE A 2 -5.59 14.01 16.25
C PHE A 2 -6.46 14.78 17.27
N GLU A 3 -7.45 14.11 17.89
CA GLU A 3 -8.28 14.73 18.93
C GLU A 3 -7.51 15.11 20.18
N GLU A 4 -6.45 14.40 20.51
CA GLU A 4 -5.61 14.71 21.67
C GLU A 4 -4.76 15.95 21.42
N GLY A 5 -4.19 16.09 20.23
CA GLY A 5 -3.47 17.31 19.81
C GLY A 5 -4.37 18.54 19.88
N LYS A 6 -5.64 18.41 19.45
CA LYS A 6 -6.62 19.49 19.56
C LYS A 6 -6.93 19.87 21.01
N LYS A 7 -7.15 18.89 21.90
CA LYS A 7 -7.36 19.16 23.34
C LYS A 7 -6.16 19.85 23.98
N MET A 8 -4.94 19.45 23.62
CA MET A 8 -3.72 20.11 24.11
C MET A 8 -3.63 21.54 23.59
N ALA A 9 -3.97 21.80 22.33
CA ALA A 9 -4.02 23.13 21.76
C ALA A 9 -5.06 24.03 22.44
N ASP A 10 -6.24 23.47 22.76
CA ASP A 10 -7.29 24.19 23.50
C ASP A 10 -6.86 24.52 24.95
N GLN A 11 -6.05 23.65 25.57
CA GLN A 11 -5.58 23.81 26.94
C GLN A 11 -4.36 24.73 27.09
N PHE A 12 -3.39 24.63 26.18
CA PHE A 12 -2.08 25.26 26.31
C PHE A 12 -1.84 26.39 25.30
N GLY A 13 -2.76 26.64 24.38
CA GLY A 13 -2.60 27.51 23.23
C GLY A 13 -1.96 26.79 22.03
N ALA A 14 -2.50 27.00 20.83
CA ALA A 14 -2.05 26.31 19.61
C ALA A 14 -0.56 26.60 19.30
N GLU A 15 -0.08 27.80 19.66
CA GLU A 15 1.31 28.21 19.46
C GLU A 15 2.31 27.46 20.36
N ASN A 16 1.83 26.79 21.41
CA ASN A 16 2.64 26.02 22.35
C ASN A 16 2.55 24.50 22.12
N VAL A 17 1.80 24.06 21.11
CA VAL A 17 1.62 22.63 20.80
C VAL A 17 2.19 22.31 19.42
N TYR A 18 3.20 21.46 19.39
CA TYR A 18 3.81 20.94 18.17
C TYR A 18 3.21 19.60 17.85
N ASP A 19 2.14 19.61 17.03
CA ASP A 19 1.40 18.40 16.66
C ASP A 19 2.06 17.69 15.46
N PHE A 20 2.64 16.52 15.70
CA PHE A 20 3.21 15.61 14.70
C PHE A 20 2.37 14.34 14.50
N SER A 21 1.11 14.36 14.93
CA SER A 21 0.25 13.17 14.91
C SER A 21 -0.23 12.79 13.50
N LEU A 22 -0.36 13.77 12.60
CA LEU A 22 -0.87 13.57 11.25
C LEU A 22 -0.03 14.35 10.23
N GLY A 23 0.50 13.65 9.24
CA GLY A 23 1.21 14.25 8.11
C GLY A 23 0.24 14.66 7.00
N ASN A 24 -0.23 15.90 7.01
CA ASN A 24 -0.98 16.44 5.88
C ASN A 24 -0.03 17.03 4.83
N PRO A 25 -0.28 16.82 3.53
CA PRO A 25 0.41 17.57 2.48
C PRO A 25 0.21 19.07 2.69
N ASN A 26 1.29 19.83 2.64
CA ASN A 26 1.26 21.30 2.74
C ASN A 26 1.32 21.99 1.36
N VAL A 27 1.30 21.22 0.29
CA VAL A 27 1.28 21.69 -1.09
C VAL A 27 -0.12 21.49 -1.66
N PRO A 28 -0.74 22.51 -2.28
CA PRO A 28 -2.05 22.36 -2.90
C PRO A 28 -2.01 21.36 -4.07
N ALA A 29 -3.13 20.70 -4.31
CA ALA A 29 -3.27 19.87 -5.51
C ALA A 29 -3.09 20.73 -6.78
N PRO A 30 -2.56 20.16 -7.89
CA PRO A 30 -2.48 20.85 -9.17
C PRO A 30 -3.83 21.40 -9.62
N ALA A 31 -3.83 22.55 -10.28
CA ALA A 31 -5.07 23.20 -10.75
C ALA A 31 -5.88 22.31 -11.70
N GLU A 32 -5.19 21.45 -12.44
CA GLU A 32 -5.77 20.47 -13.36
C GLU A 32 -6.77 19.55 -12.68
N VAL A 33 -6.53 19.16 -11.41
CA VAL A 33 -7.45 18.31 -10.63
C VAL A 33 -8.79 19.03 -10.43
N LYS A 34 -8.76 20.29 -10.02
CA LYS A 34 -9.96 21.10 -9.85
C LYS A 34 -10.68 21.29 -11.18
N ASN A 35 -9.94 21.68 -12.21
CA ASN A 35 -10.48 21.93 -13.55
C ASN A 35 -11.18 20.69 -14.12
N ALA A 36 -10.57 19.52 -13.98
CA ALA A 36 -11.15 18.24 -14.44
C ALA A 36 -12.48 17.93 -13.72
N ILE A 37 -12.55 18.16 -12.40
CA ILE A 37 -13.80 17.99 -11.65
C ILE A 37 -14.88 18.95 -12.12
N GLU A 38 -14.54 20.24 -12.32
CA GLU A 38 -15.48 21.25 -12.81
C GLU A 38 -15.99 20.92 -14.21
N GLU A 39 -15.13 20.42 -15.11
CA GLU A 39 -15.50 19.97 -16.46
C GLU A 39 -16.47 18.79 -16.43
N ILE A 40 -16.19 17.77 -15.63
CA ILE A 40 -17.07 16.61 -15.47
C ILE A 40 -18.46 17.06 -14.99
N LEU A 41 -18.51 17.87 -13.93
CA LEU A 41 -19.78 18.34 -13.38
C LEU A 41 -20.58 19.21 -14.36
N LYS A 42 -19.91 19.92 -15.26
CA LYS A 42 -20.53 20.82 -16.22
C LYS A 42 -21.00 20.11 -17.50
N ASN A 43 -20.25 19.13 -17.96
CA ASN A 43 -20.39 18.59 -19.32
C ASN A 43 -20.98 17.17 -19.34
N GLU A 44 -20.84 16.41 -18.26
CA GLU A 44 -21.33 15.02 -18.21
C GLU A 44 -22.81 14.94 -17.79
N ASP A 45 -23.50 13.90 -18.25
CA ASP A 45 -24.89 13.62 -17.80
C ASP A 45 -24.89 13.34 -16.27
N ALA A 46 -25.72 14.08 -15.54
CA ALA A 46 -25.81 13.96 -14.10
C ALA A 46 -26.12 12.54 -13.62
N ARG A 47 -26.83 11.73 -14.43
CA ARG A 47 -27.12 10.32 -14.11
C ARG A 47 -25.86 9.45 -14.22
N MET A 48 -24.91 9.83 -15.10
CA MET A 48 -23.62 9.15 -15.20
C MET A 48 -22.70 9.54 -14.03
N VAL A 49 -22.65 10.85 -13.72
CA VAL A 49 -21.79 11.37 -12.64
C VAL A 49 -22.24 10.86 -11.25
N HIS A 50 -23.54 10.76 -11.01
CA HIS A 50 -24.12 10.38 -9.72
C HIS A 50 -24.72 8.97 -9.72
N GLY A 51 -24.57 8.22 -10.79
CA GLY A 51 -25.09 6.87 -10.95
C GLY A 51 -24.19 5.78 -10.39
N TYR A 52 -24.68 4.56 -10.43
CA TYR A 52 -23.87 3.39 -10.15
C TYR A 52 -22.92 3.11 -11.31
N MET A 53 -21.73 2.61 -10.98
CA MET A 53 -20.75 2.10 -11.92
C MET A 53 -20.46 0.61 -11.64
N ASN A 54 -19.66 0.00 -12.49
CA ASN A 54 -19.14 -1.35 -12.24
C ASN A 54 -18.36 -1.40 -10.92
N ASN A 55 -18.48 -2.51 -10.18
CA ASN A 55 -17.82 -2.67 -8.88
C ASN A 55 -16.30 -2.47 -8.93
N ALA A 56 -15.66 -2.77 -10.05
CA ALA A 56 -14.23 -2.56 -10.25
C ALA A 56 -13.86 -1.12 -10.65
N GLY A 57 -14.83 -0.25 -10.90
CA GLY A 57 -14.64 1.10 -11.43
C GLY A 57 -14.89 1.20 -12.94
N TYR A 58 -14.89 2.42 -13.48
CA TYR A 58 -15.08 2.68 -14.91
C TYR A 58 -13.98 1.98 -15.74
N GLU A 59 -14.37 1.38 -16.84
CA GLU A 59 -13.46 0.56 -17.68
C GLU A 59 -12.38 1.40 -18.35
N ASP A 60 -12.74 2.54 -18.88
CA ASP A 60 -11.83 3.51 -19.52
C ASP A 60 -10.79 4.05 -18.53
N VAL A 61 -11.21 4.34 -17.30
CA VAL A 61 -10.29 4.77 -16.22
C VAL A 61 -9.31 3.64 -15.88
N ARG A 62 -9.80 2.41 -15.71
CA ARG A 62 -8.94 1.26 -15.42
C ARG A 62 -7.98 0.97 -16.57
N GLU A 63 -8.41 1.13 -17.81
CA GLU A 63 -7.56 0.97 -18.99
C GLU A 63 -6.48 2.05 -19.05
N ALA A 64 -6.82 3.32 -18.76
CA ALA A 64 -5.87 4.41 -18.69
C ALA A 64 -4.82 4.19 -17.57
N VAL A 65 -5.23 3.71 -16.40
CA VAL A 65 -4.32 3.35 -15.31
C VAL A 65 -3.40 2.21 -15.73
N ALA A 66 -3.92 1.14 -16.34
CA ALA A 66 -3.11 0.02 -16.83
C ALA A 66 -2.08 0.48 -17.87
N ALA A 67 -2.49 1.31 -18.83
CA ALA A 67 -1.60 1.88 -19.85
C ALA A 67 -0.47 2.73 -19.23
N SER A 68 -0.81 3.58 -18.26
CA SER A 68 0.18 4.38 -17.53
C SER A 68 1.20 3.52 -16.78
N LEU A 69 0.75 2.49 -16.06
CA LEU A 69 1.63 1.55 -15.36
C LEU A 69 2.54 0.78 -16.33
N ASN A 70 1.99 0.33 -17.47
CA ASN A 70 2.75 -0.37 -18.50
C ASN A 70 3.85 0.51 -19.10
N GLN A 71 3.52 1.77 -19.39
CA GLN A 71 4.50 2.73 -19.92
C GLN A 71 5.62 3.03 -18.92
N ARG A 72 5.27 3.23 -17.65
CA ARG A 72 6.21 3.64 -16.60
C ARG A 72 7.10 2.49 -16.12
N PHE A 73 6.53 1.31 -16.01
CA PHE A 73 7.20 0.18 -15.36
C PHE A 73 7.47 -1.00 -16.30
N GLY A 74 7.07 -0.92 -17.58
CA GLY A 74 7.29 -2.01 -18.54
C GLY A 74 6.54 -3.28 -18.17
N THR A 75 5.33 -3.13 -17.63
CA THR A 75 4.40 -4.24 -17.31
C THR A 75 3.48 -4.52 -18.48
N ALA A 76 2.60 -5.52 -18.37
CA ALA A 76 1.60 -5.89 -19.38
C ALA A 76 0.21 -6.02 -18.73
N PHE A 77 -0.19 -5.01 -17.96
CA PHE A 77 -1.50 -4.98 -17.32
C PHE A 77 -2.60 -4.62 -18.32
N HIS A 78 -3.79 -5.14 -18.07
CA HIS A 78 -5.03 -4.81 -18.73
C HIS A 78 -6.03 -4.28 -17.69
N LYS A 79 -7.15 -3.71 -18.12
CA LYS A 79 -8.18 -3.20 -17.19
C LYS A 79 -8.67 -4.25 -16.18
N GLU A 80 -8.63 -5.53 -16.53
CA GLU A 80 -8.99 -6.65 -15.65
C GLU A 80 -8.03 -6.83 -14.46
N ASN A 81 -6.82 -6.29 -14.56
CA ASN A 81 -5.85 -6.29 -13.47
C ASN A 81 -6.01 -5.11 -12.51
N ILE A 82 -6.87 -4.15 -12.84
CA ILE A 82 -7.06 -2.92 -12.07
C ILE A 82 -8.41 -2.93 -11.37
N LEU A 83 -8.39 -2.64 -10.09
CA LEU A 83 -9.56 -2.45 -9.24
C LEU A 83 -9.48 -1.07 -8.57
N MET A 84 -10.48 -0.24 -8.81
CA MET A 84 -10.58 1.07 -8.16
C MET A 84 -11.15 0.92 -6.75
N THR A 85 -10.56 1.61 -5.78
CA THR A 85 -11.00 1.58 -4.38
C THR A 85 -11.06 2.99 -3.79
N VAL A 86 -11.68 3.13 -2.62
CA VAL A 86 -11.73 4.39 -1.88
C VAL A 86 -10.44 4.54 -1.08
N GLY A 87 -9.39 5.01 -1.75
CA GLY A 87 -8.05 5.15 -1.19
C GLY A 87 -7.36 3.83 -0.86
N ALA A 88 -6.10 3.91 -0.41
CA ALA A 88 -5.30 2.75 -0.03
C ALA A 88 -5.93 1.95 1.13
N ALA A 89 -6.49 2.63 2.12
CA ALA A 89 -7.15 1.99 3.27
C ALA A 89 -8.34 1.12 2.83
N GLY A 90 -9.18 1.62 1.90
CA GLY A 90 -10.27 0.85 1.31
C GLY A 90 -9.73 -0.39 0.57
N GLY A 91 -8.69 -0.21 -0.23
CA GLY A 91 -8.01 -1.29 -0.95
C GLY A 91 -7.48 -2.37 0.00
N MET A 92 -6.77 -1.98 1.05
CA MET A 92 -6.22 -2.90 2.05
C MET A 92 -7.32 -3.70 2.76
N ASN A 93 -8.43 -3.06 3.15
CA ASN A 93 -9.56 -3.76 3.77
C ASN A 93 -10.21 -4.77 2.79
N VAL A 94 -10.37 -4.42 1.52
CA VAL A 94 -10.88 -5.34 0.49
C VAL A 94 -9.93 -6.53 0.33
N LEU A 95 -8.62 -6.30 0.29
CA LEU A 95 -7.61 -7.36 0.19
C LEU A 95 -7.65 -8.30 1.40
N MET A 96 -7.64 -7.76 2.63
CA MET A 96 -7.70 -8.59 3.83
C MET A 96 -8.98 -9.41 3.87
N LYS A 97 -10.14 -8.80 3.57
CA LYS A 97 -11.41 -9.52 3.51
C LYS A 97 -11.43 -10.64 2.47
N THR A 98 -10.76 -10.43 1.34
CA THR A 98 -10.74 -11.40 0.23
C THR A 98 -9.78 -12.56 0.48
N LEU A 99 -8.62 -12.27 1.09
CA LEU A 99 -7.52 -13.21 1.21
C LEU A 99 -7.56 -14.03 2.51
N LEU A 100 -8.02 -13.43 3.63
CA LEU A 100 -7.85 -14.03 4.95
C LEU A 100 -9.03 -14.93 5.35
N ASN A 101 -8.68 -16.07 5.94
CA ASN A 101 -9.53 -16.82 6.84
C ASN A 101 -9.13 -16.53 8.29
N PRO A 102 -10.00 -16.77 9.28
CA PRO A 102 -9.64 -16.62 10.69
C PRO A 102 -8.38 -17.40 11.05
N GLY A 103 -7.42 -16.70 11.65
CA GLY A 103 -6.13 -17.26 12.04
C GLY A 103 -5.05 -17.32 10.96
N ASP A 104 -5.34 -16.86 9.72
CA ASP A 104 -4.30 -16.65 8.71
C ASP A 104 -3.32 -15.55 9.15
N GLU A 105 -2.07 -15.71 8.80
CA GLU A 105 -0.99 -14.81 9.19
C GLU A 105 -0.64 -13.85 8.06
N VAL A 106 -0.43 -12.58 8.44
CA VAL A 106 0.11 -11.55 7.57
C VAL A 106 1.40 -11.02 8.19
N LEU A 107 2.50 -11.02 7.44
CA LEU A 107 3.77 -10.48 7.90
C LEU A 107 3.95 -9.04 7.42
N THR A 108 4.61 -8.22 8.24
CA THR A 108 5.12 -6.90 7.86
C THR A 108 6.45 -6.63 8.53
N PHE A 109 7.20 -5.64 8.05
CA PHE A 109 8.53 -5.30 8.56
C PHE A 109 8.42 -4.09 9.49
N ALA A 110 8.83 -4.25 10.74
CA ALA A 110 8.87 -3.15 11.70
C ALA A 110 10.05 -2.19 11.41
N PRO A 111 9.91 -0.87 11.65
CA PRO A 111 8.64 -0.20 11.96
C PRO A 111 7.75 -0.06 10.73
N TYR A 112 6.46 -0.04 10.92
CA TYR A 112 5.46 -0.03 9.84
C TYR A 112 4.31 0.94 10.16
N PHE A 113 3.47 1.22 9.16
CA PHE A 113 2.26 2.02 9.32
C PHE A 113 1.25 1.31 10.22
N GLY A 114 0.99 1.88 11.40
CA GLY A 114 0.27 1.22 12.50
C GLY A 114 -1.12 0.67 12.16
N GLU A 115 -1.78 1.23 11.13
CA GLU A 115 -3.12 0.79 10.72
C GLU A 115 -3.13 -0.60 10.08
N TYR A 116 -2.01 -1.13 9.61
CA TYR A 116 -1.96 -2.50 9.09
C TYR A 116 -2.46 -3.51 10.12
N ARG A 117 -2.19 -3.27 11.41
CA ARG A 117 -2.72 -4.12 12.49
C ARG A 117 -4.24 -4.16 12.45
N ALA A 118 -4.91 -3.00 12.35
CA ALA A 118 -6.35 -2.94 12.30
C ALA A 118 -6.90 -3.61 11.03
N TYR A 119 -6.29 -3.36 9.87
CA TYR A 119 -6.73 -3.99 8.61
C TYR A 119 -6.69 -5.52 8.68
N VAL A 120 -5.67 -6.10 9.29
CA VAL A 120 -5.53 -7.56 9.43
C VAL A 120 -6.48 -8.11 10.51
N THR A 121 -6.51 -7.48 11.69
CA THR A 121 -7.31 -8.00 12.83
C THR A 121 -8.81 -7.84 12.64
N ASN A 122 -9.26 -6.86 11.84
CA ASN A 122 -10.67 -6.69 11.49
C ASN A 122 -11.27 -7.91 10.76
N TYR A 123 -10.43 -8.75 10.20
CA TYR A 123 -10.83 -9.98 9.48
C TYR A 123 -10.26 -11.24 10.14
N ASP A 124 -10.08 -11.20 11.46
CA ASP A 124 -9.60 -12.32 12.27
C ASP A 124 -8.22 -12.86 11.86
N GLY A 125 -7.44 -12.08 11.11
CA GLY A 125 -6.06 -12.38 10.78
C GLY A 125 -5.10 -12.03 11.92
N ILE A 126 -3.90 -12.58 11.86
CA ILE A 126 -2.82 -12.37 12.83
C ILE A 126 -1.70 -11.60 12.15
N LEU A 127 -1.45 -10.35 12.58
CA LEU A 127 -0.30 -9.60 12.10
C LEU A 127 0.96 -10.02 12.84
N LYS A 128 1.98 -10.45 12.09
CA LYS A 128 3.31 -10.81 12.60
C LYS A 128 4.32 -9.76 12.15
N GLU A 129 5.12 -9.27 13.08
CA GLU A 129 6.08 -8.20 12.87
C GLU A 129 7.48 -8.78 12.76
N VAL A 130 8.10 -8.63 11.60
CA VAL A 130 9.51 -8.98 11.42
C VAL A 130 10.36 -7.90 12.07
N GLU A 131 11.23 -8.29 13.00
CA GLU A 131 12.14 -7.37 13.70
C GLU A 131 12.99 -6.56 12.72
N PRO A 132 13.16 -5.24 12.97
CA PRO A 132 13.91 -4.36 12.07
C PRO A 132 15.42 -4.66 12.09
N ASN A 133 16.08 -4.36 10.98
CA ASN A 133 17.50 -4.06 11.01
C ASN A 133 17.65 -2.58 11.38
N THR A 134 18.03 -2.28 12.61
CA THR A 134 18.06 -0.91 13.13
C THR A 134 19.19 -0.04 12.57
N GLU A 135 20.17 -0.63 11.87
CA GLU A 135 21.25 0.11 11.25
C GLU A 135 20.84 0.66 9.87
N THR A 136 20.10 -0.13 9.10
CA THR A 136 19.77 0.20 7.71
C THR A 136 18.30 0.34 7.44
N PHE A 137 17.45 -0.18 8.31
CA PHE A 137 16.02 -0.38 8.12
C PHE A 137 15.63 -1.15 6.85
N GLN A 138 16.60 -1.84 6.24
CA GLN A 138 16.29 -2.85 5.23
C GLN A 138 15.64 -4.07 5.90
N PRO A 139 14.75 -4.80 5.21
CA PRO A 139 14.14 -6.02 5.74
C PRO A 139 15.14 -7.03 6.27
N ASN A 140 14.93 -7.51 7.49
CA ASN A 140 15.70 -8.61 8.05
C ASN A 140 15.24 -9.94 7.42
N LEU A 141 15.80 -10.28 6.27
CA LEU A 141 15.35 -11.44 5.48
C LEU A 141 15.54 -12.78 6.20
N LYS A 142 16.55 -12.90 7.07
CA LYS A 142 16.76 -14.12 7.88
C LYS A 142 15.60 -14.32 8.86
N LYS A 143 15.21 -13.28 9.58
CA LYS A 143 14.05 -13.34 10.49
C LYS A 143 12.76 -13.53 9.73
N PHE A 144 12.60 -12.83 8.61
CA PHE A 144 11.46 -12.97 7.71
C PHE A 144 11.24 -14.43 7.32
N GLU A 145 12.28 -15.10 6.79
CA GLU A 145 12.21 -16.49 6.37
C GLU A 145 11.81 -17.44 7.52
N GLN A 146 12.37 -17.21 8.71
CA GLN A 146 12.06 -18.00 9.92
C GLN A 146 10.63 -17.84 10.44
N MET A 147 10.00 -16.70 10.15
CA MET A 147 8.65 -16.38 10.62
C MET A 147 7.54 -16.84 9.68
N LEU A 148 7.88 -17.19 8.42
CA LEU A 148 6.93 -17.75 7.47
C LEU A 148 6.47 -19.14 7.93
N SER A 149 5.18 -19.41 7.80
CA SER A 149 4.53 -20.67 8.18
C SER A 149 3.48 -21.08 7.16
N GLU A 150 2.92 -22.27 7.29
CA GLU A 150 1.80 -22.76 6.47
C GLU A 150 0.54 -21.86 6.58
N LYS A 151 0.43 -21.06 7.64
CA LYS A 151 -0.64 -20.09 7.85
C LYS A 151 -0.37 -18.74 7.21
N THR A 152 0.84 -18.51 6.70
CA THR A 152 1.18 -17.23 6.09
C THR A 152 0.41 -17.06 4.78
N LYS A 153 -0.47 -16.06 4.74
CA LYS A 153 -1.28 -15.74 3.59
C LYS A 153 -0.73 -14.56 2.79
N ALA A 154 -0.19 -13.56 3.47
CA ALA A 154 0.31 -12.37 2.80
C ALA A 154 1.51 -11.74 3.54
N VAL A 155 2.25 -10.93 2.80
CA VAL A 155 3.33 -10.08 3.32
C VAL A 155 3.05 -8.66 2.84
N ILE A 156 2.99 -7.69 3.75
CA ILE A 156 2.83 -6.27 3.42
C ILE A 156 4.21 -5.62 3.39
N VAL A 157 4.52 -4.98 2.27
CA VAL A 157 5.72 -4.18 2.04
C VAL A 157 5.31 -2.74 1.71
N ASN A 158 5.92 -1.78 2.39
CA ASN A 158 5.76 -0.37 2.09
C ASN A 158 7.14 0.23 1.81
N THR A 159 7.36 0.66 0.57
CA THR A 159 8.66 1.22 0.14
C THR A 159 8.46 2.24 -0.98
N PRO A 160 8.87 3.52 -0.80
CA PRO A 160 9.50 4.09 0.41
C PRO A 160 8.66 3.88 1.68
N ASN A 161 9.33 3.60 2.79
CA ASN A 161 8.66 3.12 4.01
C ASN A 161 8.15 4.27 4.89
N ASN A 162 6.95 4.12 5.41
CA ASN A 162 6.45 4.90 6.54
C ASN A 162 6.60 4.05 7.83
N PRO A 163 7.42 4.47 8.84
CA PRO A 163 7.89 5.86 9.05
C PRO A 163 9.36 6.11 8.68
N THR A 164 10.13 5.15 8.19
CA THR A 164 11.60 5.28 8.10
C THR A 164 12.10 6.08 6.89
N GLY A 165 11.29 6.24 5.84
CA GLY A 165 11.67 6.81 4.56
C GLY A 165 12.58 5.92 3.69
N VAL A 166 12.94 4.73 4.17
CA VAL A 166 13.88 3.85 3.47
C VAL A 166 13.25 3.22 2.24
N VAL A 167 13.98 3.25 1.12
CA VAL A 167 13.67 2.47 -0.07
C VAL A 167 14.34 1.10 0.05
N TYR A 168 13.56 0.03 -0.09
CA TYR A 168 14.12 -1.32 -0.11
C TYR A 168 14.87 -1.55 -1.43
N SER A 169 16.10 -2.04 -1.34
CA SER A 169 16.94 -2.27 -2.53
C SER A 169 16.36 -3.36 -3.42
N GLU A 170 16.64 -3.27 -4.72
CA GLU A 170 16.25 -4.32 -5.68
C GLU A 170 16.76 -5.70 -5.23
N ALA A 171 18.01 -5.77 -4.77
CA ALA A 171 18.59 -7.02 -4.26
C ALA A 171 17.82 -7.58 -3.06
N THR A 172 17.30 -6.71 -2.19
CA THR A 172 16.43 -7.11 -1.06
C THR A 172 15.11 -7.69 -1.56
N ILE A 173 14.46 -7.03 -2.52
CA ILE A 173 13.21 -7.50 -3.12
C ILE A 173 13.38 -8.83 -3.85
N GLN A 174 14.45 -8.98 -4.64
CA GLN A 174 14.76 -10.24 -5.32
C GLN A 174 14.94 -11.41 -4.34
N LYS A 175 15.68 -11.19 -3.25
CA LYS A 175 15.87 -12.21 -2.20
C LYS A 175 14.56 -12.54 -1.49
N MET A 176 13.74 -11.53 -1.19
CA MET A 176 12.41 -11.73 -0.59
C MET A 176 11.52 -12.57 -1.52
N ALA A 177 11.49 -12.24 -2.81
CA ALA A 177 10.74 -13.00 -3.81
C ALA A 177 11.20 -14.47 -3.87
N ALA A 178 12.51 -14.72 -3.87
CA ALA A 178 13.06 -16.09 -3.86
C ALA A 178 12.67 -16.89 -2.60
N ILE A 179 12.68 -16.24 -1.43
CA ILE A 179 12.21 -16.85 -0.18
C ILE A 179 10.72 -17.21 -0.31
N LEU A 180 9.88 -16.29 -0.78
CA LEU A 180 8.45 -16.52 -0.96
C LEU A 180 8.17 -17.64 -1.95
N GLU A 181 8.87 -17.68 -3.10
CA GLU A 181 8.75 -18.77 -4.09
C GLU A 181 9.11 -20.14 -3.49
N THR A 182 10.14 -20.19 -2.66
CA THR A 182 10.55 -21.42 -1.98
C THR A 182 9.51 -21.86 -0.95
N LYS A 183 9.06 -20.93 -0.11
CA LYS A 183 8.15 -21.24 1.00
C LYS A 183 6.75 -21.59 0.53
N GLN A 184 6.20 -20.94 -0.49
CA GLN A 184 4.89 -21.32 -1.03
C GLN A 184 4.90 -22.72 -1.65
N LYS A 185 6.02 -23.17 -2.23
CA LYS A 185 6.18 -24.54 -2.73
C LYS A 185 6.29 -25.55 -1.57
N GLU A 186 7.07 -25.18 -0.54
CA GLU A 186 7.24 -26.00 0.68
C GLU A 186 5.91 -26.22 1.39
N PHE A 187 5.11 -25.16 1.55
CA PHE A 187 3.84 -25.21 2.27
C PHE A 187 2.64 -25.67 1.40
N GLY A 188 2.80 -25.70 0.08
CA GLY A 188 1.71 -26.02 -0.84
C GLY A 188 0.58 -24.99 -0.86
N THR A 189 0.86 -23.74 -0.45
CA THR A 189 -0.10 -22.63 -0.37
C THR A 189 0.41 -21.43 -1.13
N SER A 190 -0.51 -20.56 -1.59
CA SER A 190 -0.13 -19.29 -2.19
C SER A 190 0.12 -18.24 -1.11
N ILE A 191 1.25 -17.55 -1.20
CA ILE A 191 1.57 -16.38 -0.37
C ILE A 191 1.51 -15.15 -1.28
N TYR A 192 0.81 -14.10 -0.84
CA TYR A 192 0.68 -12.86 -1.61
C TYR A 192 1.63 -11.79 -1.07
N LEU A 193 2.30 -11.07 -1.98
CA LEU A 193 3.09 -9.90 -1.65
C LEU A 193 2.24 -8.66 -1.92
N ILE A 194 1.93 -7.90 -0.89
CA ILE A 194 1.13 -6.67 -0.99
C ILE A 194 2.11 -5.50 -0.90
N SER A 195 2.25 -4.77 -2.00
CA SER A 195 3.06 -3.55 -2.08
C SER A 195 2.17 -2.34 -1.88
N ASP A 196 2.29 -1.69 -0.73
CA ASP A 196 1.61 -0.43 -0.41
C ASP A 196 2.49 0.74 -0.84
N GLU A 197 2.06 1.48 -1.87
CA GLU A 197 2.91 2.42 -2.60
C GLU A 197 2.42 3.89 -2.63
N PRO A 198 2.00 4.49 -1.51
CA PRO A 198 1.60 5.89 -1.51
C PRO A 198 2.78 6.86 -1.69
N TYR A 199 4.01 6.39 -1.44
CA TYR A 199 5.21 7.24 -1.44
C TYR A 199 6.16 6.99 -2.61
N ARG A 200 5.77 6.20 -3.61
CA ARG A 200 6.63 5.84 -4.73
C ARG A 200 7.27 7.05 -5.43
N GLU A 201 6.50 8.11 -5.60
CA GLU A 201 6.97 9.32 -6.28
C GLU A 201 7.81 10.25 -5.39
N LEU A 202 7.96 9.92 -4.10
CA LEU A 202 8.70 10.72 -3.11
C LEU A 202 10.09 10.11 -2.83
N ALA A 203 10.72 9.52 -3.84
CA ALA A 203 12.11 9.08 -3.76
C ALA A 203 13.03 10.21 -4.24
N TYR A 204 14.09 10.48 -3.47
CA TYR A 204 15.03 11.56 -3.72
C TYR A 204 16.39 11.01 -4.18
N ASP A 205 17.29 11.91 -4.58
CA ASP A 205 18.69 11.61 -4.95
C ASP A 205 18.86 10.57 -6.07
N GLY A 206 17.85 10.46 -6.95
CA GLY A 206 17.88 9.51 -8.05
C GLY A 206 17.71 8.04 -7.64
N VAL A 207 17.24 7.79 -6.42
CA VAL A 207 16.97 6.43 -5.94
C VAL A 207 15.78 5.86 -6.71
N GLU A 208 16.00 4.72 -7.36
CA GLU A 208 14.93 3.97 -8.04
C GLU A 208 14.15 3.09 -7.03
N VAL A 209 12.82 3.21 -7.05
CA VAL A 209 11.94 2.35 -6.25
C VAL A 209 11.58 1.11 -7.07
N PRO A 210 12.00 -0.10 -6.67
CA PRO A 210 11.68 -1.32 -7.40
C PRO A 210 10.17 -1.51 -7.55
N TYR A 211 9.73 -1.97 -8.73
CA TYR A 211 8.32 -2.30 -8.94
C TYR A 211 8.11 -3.79 -8.71
N LEU A 212 7.47 -4.14 -7.58
CA LEU A 212 7.52 -5.48 -6.99
C LEU A 212 6.93 -6.58 -7.88
N THR A 213 5.96 -6.26 -8.75
CA THR A 213 5.34 -7.22 -9.67
C THR A 213 6.33 -7.82 -10.68
N LYS A 214 7.49 -7.17 -10.88
CA LYS A 214 8.55 -7.70 -11.75
C LYS A 214 9.33 -8.86 -11.14
N TYR A 215 9.27 -9.01 -9.83
CA TYR A 215 10.09 -9.97 -9.08
C TYR A 215 9.30 -11.15 -8.52
N TYR A 216 8.02 -10.95 -8.26
CA TYR A 216 7.17 -11.99 -7.68
C TYR A 216 5.78 -11.98 -8.32
N ARG A 217 5.35 -13.15 -8.80
CA ARG A 217 4.09 -13.25 -9.57
C ARG A 217 2.84 -12.93 -8.75
N ASN A 218 2.80 -13.40 -7.49
CA ASN A 218 1.64 -13.19 -6.60
C ASN A 218 1.74 -11.84 -5.89
N THR A 219 2.01 -10.77 -6.64
CA THR A 219 2.09 -9.41 -6.11
C THR A 219 0.83 -8.62 -6.41
N ILE A 220 0.34 -7.92 -5.39
CA ILE A 220 -0.77 -6.96 -5.50
C ILE A 220 -0.22 -5.59 -5.11
N VAL A 221 -0.45 -4.56 -5.93
CA VAL A 221 0.02 -3.21 -5.67
C VAL A 221 -1.16 -2.33 -5.28
N GLY A 222 -1.08 -1.72 -4.10
CA GLY A 222 -1.93 -0.62 -3.66
C GLY A 222 -1.26 0.70 -4.04
N TYR A 223 -1.64 1.25 -5.19
CA TYR A 223 -1.12 2.52 -5.70
C TYR A 223 -2.12 3.64 -5.39
N SER A 224 -1.65 4.75 -4.80
CA SER A 224 -2.51 5.89 -4.45
C SER A 224 -1.82 7.24 -4.64
#